data_5e266309259c71ef5e564f2717d449a2
#
_entry.id   5e266309259c71ef5e564f2717d449a2
#
_cell.length_a   1.000
_cell.length_b   1.000
_cell.length_c   1.000
_cell.angle_alpha   90.00
_cell.angle_beta   90.00
_cell.angle_gamma   90.00
#
_symmetry.space_group_name_H-M   'P 1'
#
loop_
_entity.id
_entity.type
_entity.pdbx_description
1 polymer ?
#
loop_
_entity_poly.entity_id
_entity_poly.type
_entity_poly.pdbx_seq_one_letter_code
_entity_poly.pdbx_strand_id
1 'polypeptide(L)'
;MISRLRTTEDIENKLLDLDKKLRLSSKASIMRLAIACSLRMSGDPRDKGDRRMHYDIRNQNGLDYQRQTIFGQMEGYYRALMVEFAQNDLQDDEFFPELTYYHIERGVNYLYSEYRYLDDKDRFFNKLIELGDK
;
A
#
# COMPACT_ATOMS: atom_id res chain seq x y z
N MET A 1 -4.75 -2.52 20.88
CA MET A 1 -4.22 -2.70 19.51
C MET A 1 -5.27 -2.28 18.50
N ILE A 2 -4.89 -1.47 17.53
CA ILE A 2 -5.79 -1.05 16.45
C ILE A 2 -5.88 -2.19 15.45
N SER A 3 -7.10 -2.60 15.11
CA SER A 3 -7.33 -3.81 14.32
C SER A 3 -7.84 -3.55 12.90
N ARG A 4 -8.08 -2.29 12.53
CA ARG A 4 -8.58 -1.96 11.19
C ARG A 4 -8.07 -0.60 10.74
N LEU A 5 -8.05 -0.41 9.42
CA LEU A 5 -7.83 0.89 8.81
C LEU A 5 -8.94 1.17 7.81
N ARG A 6 -9.14 2.44 7.51
CA ARG A 6 -10.06 2.88 6.47
C ARG A 6 -9.30 3.57 5.36
N THR A 7 -9.64 3.23 4.12
CA THR A 7 -9.08 3.87 2.94
C THR A 7 -9.82 5.17 2.63
N THR A 8 -9.33 5.91 1.64
CA THR A 8 -10.10 7.01 1.05
C THR A 8 -10.95 6.47 -0.11
N GLU A 9 -11.96 7.23 -0.50
CA GLU A 9 -12.77 6.91 -1.67
C GLU A 9 -11.91 6.81 -2.92
N ASP A 10 -10.94 7.73 -3.09
CA ASP A 10 -10.03 7.72 -4.22
C ASP A 10 -9.25 6.40 -4.30
N ILE A 11 -8.68 5.96 -3.17
CA ILE A 11 -7.93 4.70 -3.12
C ILE A 11 -8.86 3.51 -3.36
N GLU A 12 -10.09 3.53 -2.82
CA GLU A 12 -11.06 2.46 -3.08
C GLU A 12 -11.38 2.32 -4.55
N ASN A 13 -11.62 3.43 -5.23
CA ASN A 13 -11.91 3.41 -6.67
C ASN A 13 -10.75 2.83 -7.47
N LYS A 14 -9.53 3.18 -7.12
CA LYS A 14 -8.33 2.64 -7.75
C LYS A 14 -8.14 1.14 -7.46
N LEU A 15 -8.41 0.73 -6.23
CA LEU A 15 -8.35 -0.70 -5.86
C LEU A 15 -9.37 -1.52 -6.64
N LEU A 16 -10.60 -1.02 -6.78
CA LEU A 16 -11.65 -1.70 -7.55
C LEU A 16 -11.24 -1.84 -9.02
N ASP A 17 -10.69 -0.79 -9.60
CA ASP A 17 -10.27 -0.81 -11.00
C ASP A 17 -9.10 -1.79 -11.20
N LEU A 18 -8.12 -1.76 -10.31
CA LEU A 18 -6.99 -2.69 -10.36
C LEU A 18 -7.44 -4.13 -10.15
N ASP A 19 -8.39 -4.36 -9.25
CA ASP A 19 -8.94 -5.70 -9.00
C ASP A 19 -9.57 -6.28 -10.26
N LYS A 20 -10.33 -5.47 -10.98
CA LYS A 20 -10.96 -5.89 -12.24
C LYS A 20 -9.94 -6.20 -13.32
N LYS A 21 -8.88 -5.40 -13.41
CA LYS A 21 -7.89 -5.50 -14.48
C LYS A 21 -6.83 -6.56 -14.22
N LEU A 22 -6.33 -6.64 -13.00
CA LEU A 22 -5.24 -7.56 -12.66
C LEU A 22 -5.73 -8.96 -12.31
N ARG A 23 -6.96 -9.08 -11.84
CA ARG A 23 -7.57 -10.36 -11.46
C ARG A 23 -6.72 -11.16 -10.48
N LEU A 24 -6.17 -10.46 -9.50
CA LEU A 24 -5.58 -11.10 -8.35
C LEU A 24 -6.71 -11.60 -7.44
N SER A 25 -6.39 -12.46 -6.49
CA SER A 25 -7.41 -13.16 -5.73
C SER A 25 -8.34 -12.24 -4.90
N SER A 26 -7.87 -11.04 -4.54
CA SER A 26 -8.67 -10.12 -3.71
C SER A 26 -8.06 -8.72 -3.72
N LYS A 27 -8.81 -7.75 -3.21
CA LYS A 27 -8.27 -6.40 -2.99
C LYS A 27 -7.12 -6.42 -1.98
N ALA A 28 -7.16 -7.33 -1.00
CA ALA A 28 -6.06 -7.48 -0.05
C ALA A 28 -4.77 -7.88 -0.75
N SER A 29 -4.83 -8.72 -1.78
CA SER A 29 -3.67 -9.09 -2.59
C SER A 29 -3.07 -7.87 -3.29
N ILE A 30 -3.92 -6.97 -3.78
CA ILE A 30 -3.46 -5.73 -4.41
C ILE A 30 -2.84 -4.82 -3.37
N MET A 31 -3.40 -4.75 -2.17
CA MET A 31 -2.82 -3.96 -1.08
C MET A 31 -1.43 -4.45 -0.70
N ARG A 32 -1.23 -5.77 -0.61
CA ARG A 32 0.09 -6.34 -0.33
C ARG A 32 1.08 -6.04 -1.45
N LEU A 33 0.64 -6.14 -2.71
CA LEU A 33 1.48 -5.77 -3.86
C LEU A 33 1.84 -4.29 -3.80
N ALA A 34 0.88 -3.43 -3.46
CA ALA A 34 1.08 -2.00 -3.32
C ALA A 34 2.13 -1.68 -2.24
N ILE A 35 2.05 -2.35 -1.09
CA ILE A 35 3.03 -2.19 -0.02
C ILE A 35 4.42 -2.58 -0.53
N ALA A 36 4.53 -3.72 -1.23
CA ALA A 36 5.79 -4.18 -1.77
C ALA A 36 6.39 -3.16 -2.76
N CYS A 37 5.56 -2.59 -3.63
CA CYS A 37 5.99 -1.55 -4.56
C CYS A 37 6.46 -0.30 -3.82
N SER A 38 5.69 0.13 -2.82
CA SER A 38 6.04 1.31 -2.02
C SER A 38 7.38 1.13 -1.30
N LEU A 39 7.65 -0.08 -0.80
CA LEU A 39 8.91 -0.39 -0.13
C LEU A 39 10.12 -0.38 -1.08
N ARG A 40 9.91 -0.38 -2.39
CA ARG A 40 10.99 -0.24 -3.38
C ARG A 40 11.26 1.22 -3.76
N MET A 41 10.41 2.13 -3.31
CA MET A 41 10.59 3.56 -3.55
C MET A 41 11.39 4.19 -2.42
N SER A 42 12.06 5.30 -2.70
CA SER A 42 12.79 6.03 -1.67
C SER A 42 11.85 6.97 -0.90
N GLY A 43 12.21 7.25 0.34
CA GLY A 43 11.51 8.21 1.19
C GLY A 43 10.33 7.61 1.95
N ASP A 44 10.00 8.26 3.05
CA ASP A 44 8.86 7.87 3.88
C ASP A 44 7.56 8.18 3.14
N PRO A 45 6.62 7.21 3.04
CA PRO A 45 5.39 7.43 2.27
C PRO A 45 4.47 8.50 2.87
N ARG A 46 4.69 8.88 4.14
CA ARG A 46 3.93 9.95 4.79
C ARG A 46 4.39 11.33 4.33
N ASP A 47 5.59 11.45 3.77
CA ASP A 47 6.15 12.75 3.38
C ASP A 47 5.59 13.16 2.03
N LYS A 48 4.91 14.31 2.00
CA LYS A 48 4.34 14.95 0.81
C LYS A 48 5.01 16.31 0.65
N GLY A 49 6.15 16.32 -0.06
CA GLY A 49 6.97 17.53 -0.14
C GLY A 49 7.58 17.86 1.22
N ASP A 50 7.30 19.05 1.74
CA ASP A 50 7.77 19.51 3.04
C ASP A 50 6.78 19.20 4.19
N ARG A 51 5.70 18.48 3.90
CA ARG A 51 4.68 18.13 4.88
C ARG A 51 4.75 16.66 5.21
N ARG A 52 4.55 16.36 6.51
CA ARG A 52 4.37 14.97 6.95
C ARG A 52 2.89 14.73 7.23
N MET A 53 2.34 13.73 6.57
CA MET A 53 0.95 13.34 6.75
C MET A 53 0.80 12.43 7.97
N HIS A 54 -0.35 12.53 8.63
CA HIS A 54 -0.71 11.65 9.75
C HIS A 54 -2.06 11.03 9.45
N TYR A 55 -2.14 9.72 9.68
CA TYR A 55 -3.39 9.00 9.45
C TYR A 55 -4.41 9.37 10.53
N ASP A 56 -5.61 9.72 10.08
CA ASP A 56 -6.75 9.95 10.95
C ASP A 56 -7.97 9.33 10.30
N ILE A 57 -8.52 8.29 10.92
CA ILE A 57 -9.66 7.54 10.37
C ILE A 57 -10.86 8.45 10.08
N ARG A 58 -11.01 9.55 10.82
CA ARG A 58 -12.12 10.49 10.63
C ARG A 58 -12.05 11.22 9.29
N ASN A 59 -10.88 11.30 8.68
CA ASN A 59 -10.67 11.94 7.39
C ASN A 59 -10.74 10.96 6.22
N GLN A 60 -10.99 9.69 6.52
CA GLN A 60 -11.01 8.62 5.53
C GLN A 60 -12.46 8.29 5.20
N ASN A 61 -12.82 8.33 3.93
CA ASN A 61 -14.19 8.19 3.46
C ASN A 61 -14.41 6.95 2.56
N GLY A 62 -13.47 6.02 2.57
CA GLY A 62 -13.57 4.77 1.82
C GLY A 62 -14.15 3.63 2.65
N LEU A 63 -13.51 2.47 2.58
CA LEU A 63 -13.97 1.25 3.27
C LEU A 63 -13.01 0.84 4.36
N ASP A 64 -13.53 0.14 5.35
CA ASP A 64 -12.75 -0.44 6.44
C ASP A 64 -12.19 -1.80 6.03
N TYR A 65 -10.94 -2.05 6.45
CA TYR A 65 -10.26 -3.32 6.24
C TYR A 65 -9.68 -3.79 7.56
N GLN A 66 -9.92 -5.05 7.89
CA GLN A 66 -9.34 -5.67 9.07
C GLN A 66 -7.84 -5.88 8.84
N ARG A 67 -7.07 -5.66 9.89
CA ARG A 67 -5.62 -5.89 9.89
C ARG A 67 -5.28 -7.30 9.39
N GLN A 68 -6.01 -8.29 9.88
CA GLN A 68 -5.81 -9.68 9.47
C GLN A 68 -6.15 -9.90 8.00
N THR A 69 -7.15 -9.23 7.46
CA THR A 69 -7.52 -9.33 6.05
C THR A 69 -6.39 -8.82 5.15
N ILE A 70 -5.78 -7.71 5.53
CA ILE A 70 -4.68 -7.13 4.75
C ILE A 70 -3.46 -8.07 4.75
N PHE A 71 -3.05 -8.54 5.91
CA PHE A 71 -1.78 -9.25 6.05
C PHE A 71 -1.90 -10.76 6.12
N GLY A 72 -3.04 -11.29 6.56
CA GLY A 72 -3.16 -12.72 6.84
C GLY A 72 -2.14 -13.14 7.87
N GLN A 73 -1.39 -14.18 7.57
CA GLN A 73 -0.33 -14.69 8.44
C GLN A 73 1.01 -13.98 8.21
N MET A 74 1.06 -12.98 7.33
CA MET A 74 2.29 -12.33 6.91
C MET A 74 2.56 -11.01 7.64
N GLU A 75 1.79 -10.70 8.68
CA GLU A 75 1.94 -9.41 9.38
C GLU A 75 3.35 -9.18 9.90
N GLY A 76 3.93 -10.19 10.56
CA GLY A 76 5.29 -10.09 11.10
C GLY A 76 6.32 -9.80 10.01
N TYR A 77 6.15 -10.43 8.85
CA TYR A 77 7.01 -10.21 7.70
C TYR A 77 6.94 -8.77 7.20
N TYR A 78 5.71 -8.25 7.00
CA TYR A 78 5.53 -6.87 6.52
C TYR A 78 6.00 -5.86 7.55
N ARG A 79 5.78 -6.12 8.83
CA ARG A 79 6.27 -5.25 9.88
C ARG A 79 7.81 -5.19 9.87
N ALA A 80 8.47 -6.34 9.73
CA ALA A 80 9.92 -6.39 9.65
C ALA A 80 10.45 -5.61 8.44
N LEU A 81 9.78 -5.70 7.29
CA LEU A 81 10.16 -4.94 6.11
C LEU A 81 10.01 -3.43 6.33
N MET A 82 8.96 -3.01 7.01
CA MET A 82 8.74 -1.59 7.30
C MET A 82 9.74 -1.04 8.30
N VAL A 83 10.12 -1.85 9.30
CA VAL A 83 11.17 -1.50 10.26
C VAL A 83 12.51 -1.31 9.53
N GLU A 84 12.85 -2.26 8.67
CA GLU A 84 14.07 -2.18 7.86
C GLU A 84 14.06 -0.95 6.94
N PHE A 85 12.94 -0.68 6.30
CA PHE A 85 12.78 0.48 5.43
C PHE A 85 12.94 1.79 6.21
N ALA A 86 12.33 1.88 7.38
CA ALA A 86 12.40 3.07 8.23
C ALA A 86 13.75 3.19 8.95
N GLN A 87 14.51 2.12 9.03
CA GLN A 87 15.76 2.01 9.81
C GLN A 87 15.57 2.41 11.26
N ASN A 88 14.43 2.02 11.83
CA ASN A 88 14.00 2.44 13.16
C ASN A 88 12.89 1.51 13.63
N ASP A 89 12.85 1.22 14.94
CA ASP A 89 11.73 0.47 15.50
C ASP A 89 10.44 1.25 15.37
N LEU A 90 9.35 0.52 15.18
CA LEU A 90 8.03 1.10 15.00
C LEU A 90 7.13 0.69 16.16
N GLN A 91 6.47 1.69 16.76
CA GLN A 91 5.37 1.42 17.67
C GLN A 91 4.23 0.75 16.90
N ASP A 92 3.38 -0.02 17.60
CA ASP A 92 2.32 -0.76 16.93
C ASP A 92 1.37 0.16 16.16
N ASP A 93 0.98 1.30 16.75
CA ASP A 93 0.07 2.25 16.09
C ASP A 93 0.74 3.02 14.95
N GLU A 94 2.05 3.16 14.96
CA GLU A 94 2.80 3.74 13.84
C GLU A 94 2.88 2.74 12.68
N PHE A 95 3.11 1.45 12.98
CA PHE A 95 3.08 0.42 11.96
C PHE A 95 1.67 0.28 11.37
N PHE A 96 0.67 0.15 12.23
CA PHE A 96 -0.71 -0.03 11.81
C PHE A 96 -1.65 0.83 12.67
N PRO A 97 -2.42 1.75 12.11
CA PRO A 97 -2.72 1.85 10.67
C PRO A 97 -1.84 2.79 9.87
N GLU A 98 -1.03 3.65 10.50
CA GLU A 98 -0.45 4.80 9.83
C GLU A 98 0.47 4.42 8.67
N LEU A 99 1.59 3.76 8.94
CA LEU A 99 2.53 3.42 7.87
C LEU A 99 1.94 2.43 6.87
N THR A 100 1.18 1.47 7.34
CA THR A 100 0.50 0.53 6.46
C THR A 100 -0.38 1.26 5.46
N TYR A 101 -1.20 2.19 5.94
CA TYR A 101 -2.07 2.96 5.04
C TYR A 101 -1.28 3.76 4.00
N TYR A 102 -0.24 4.50 4.43
CA TYR A 102 0.50 5.34 3.50
C TYR A 102 1.35 4.54 2.51
N HIS A 103 1.85 3.37 2.90
CA HIS A 103 2.47 2.46 1.94
C HIS A 103 1.45 1.95 0.92
N ILE A 104 0.24 1.59 1.37
CA ILE A 104 -0.84 1.19 0.46
C ILE A 104 -1.18 2.33 -0.50
N GLU A 105 -1.37 3.54 0.02
CA GLU A 105 -1.72 4.70 -0.80
C GLU A 105 -0.67 4.95 -1.87
N ARG A 106 0.61 5.01 -1.48
CA ARG A 106 1.70 5.27 -2.43
C ARG A 106 1.80 4.15 -3.47
N GLY A 107 1.70 2.91 -3.03
CA GLY A 107 1.78 1.76 -3.93
C GLY A 107 0.59 1.65 -4.86
N VAL A 108 -0.64 1.89 -4.38
CA VAL A 108 -1.84 1.88 -5.22
C VAL A 108 -1.76 2.97 -6.28
N ASN A 109 -1.33 4.17 -5.90
CA ASN A 109 -1.18 5.26 -6.86
C ASN A 109 -0.15 4.91 -7.94
N TYR A 110 0.96 4.29 -7.55
CA TYR A 110 1.96 3.83 -8.50
C TYR A 110 1.41 2.77 -9.44
N LEU A 111 0.77 1.73 -8.90
CA LEU A 111 0.21 0.64 -9.68
C LEU A 111 -0.86 1.15 -10.66
N TYR A 112 -1.74 2.00 -10.18
CA TYR A 112 -2.82 2.56 -11.00
C TYR A 112 -2.25 3.38 -12.16
N SER A 113 -1.27 4.24 -11.87
CA SER A 113 -0.62 5.08 -12.86
C SER A 113 0.10 4.27 -13.93
N GLU A 114 0.88 3.26 -13.51
CA GLU A 114 1.64 2.43 -14.44
C GLU A 114 0.71 1.56 -15.31
N TYR A 115 -0.30 0.95 -14.72
CA TYR A 115 -1.22 0.11 -15.48
C TYR A 115 -2.01 0.93 -16.48
N ARG A 116 -2.49 2.10 -16.08
CA ARG A 116 -3.23 3.00 -16.95
C ARG A 116 -2.39 3.43 -18.16
N TYR A 117 -1.10 3.67 -17.93
CA TYR A 117 -0.19 4.10 -18.99
C TYR A 117 0.12 2.97 -19.97
N LEU A 118 0.39 1.77 -19.47
CA LEU A 118 0.81 0.63 -20.30
C LEU A 118 -0.36 -0.06 -20.97
N ASP A 119 -1.52 -0.09 -20.32
CA ASP A 119 -2.76 -0.72 -20.79
C ASP A 119 -2.54 -2.18 -21.27
N ASP A 120 -1.58 -2.87 -20.67
CA ASP A 120 -1.23 -4.24 -21.04
C ASP A 120 -0.66 -4.93 -19.79
N LYS A 121 -1.28 -6.05 -19.41
CA LYS A 121 -0.96 -6.76 -18.19
C LYS A 121 0.48 -7.28 -18.17
N ASP A 122 0.95 -7.83 -19.29
CA ASP A 122 2.31 -8.40 -19.37
C ASP A 122 3.37 -7.30 -19.29
N ARG A 123 3.16 -6.18 -19.96
CA ARG A 123 4.05 -5.03 -19.89
C ARG A 123 4.05 -4.43 -18.48
N PHE A 124 2.88 -4.40 -17.84
CA PHE A 124 2.76 -3.93 -16.48
C PHE A 124 3.59 -4.79 -15.51
N PHE A 125 3.48 -6.12 -15.59
CA PHE A 125 4.24 -7.01 -14.71
C PHE A 125 5.74 -6.94 -15.00
N ASN A 126 6.15 -6.78 -16.26
CA ASN A 126 7.55 -6.56 -16.60
C ASN A 126 8.09 -5.28 -15.97
N LYS A 127 7.28 -4.21 -15.95
CA LYS A 127 7.66 -2.96 -15.30
C LYS A 127 7.85 -3.13 -13.80
N LEU A 128 7.01 -3.94 -13.15
CA LEU A 128 7.16 -4.24 -11.72
C LEU A 128 8.46 -5.00 -11.45
N ILE A 129 8.85 -5.92 -12.34
CA ILE A 129 10.11 -6.65 -12.22
C ILE A 129 11.28 -5.67 -12.29
N GLU A 130 11.26 -4.72 -13.22
CA GLU A 130 12.29 -3.68 -13.34
C GLU A 130 12.38 -2.85 -12.06
N LEU A 131 11.26 -2.51 -11.45
CA LEU A 131 11.24 -1.78 -10.18
C LEU A 131 11.92 -2.59 -9.08
N GLY A 132 11.70 -3.90 -9.06
CA GLY A 132 12.30 -4.80 -8.09
C GLY A 132 13.82 -4.93 -8.22
N ASP A 133 14.36 -4.70 -9.40
CA ASP A 133 15.80 -4.83 -9.70
C ASP A 133 16.61 -3.58 -9.37
N LYS A 134 15.98 -2.52 -8.92
CA LYS A 134 16.68 -1.25 -8.61
C LYS A 134 17.28 -1.23 -7.21
#